data_1d0da6f66f8b6574f4a79fadd091152f
#
_entry.id   1d0da6f66f8b6574f4a79fadd091152f
#
_cell.length_a   1.000
_cell.length_b   1.000
_cell.length_c   1.000
_cell.angle_alpha   90.00
_cell.angle_beta   90.00
_cell.angle_gamma   90.00
#
_symmetry.space_group_name_H-M   'P 1'
#
loop_
_entity.id
_entity.type
_entity.pdbx_description
1 polymer ?
#
loop_
_entity_poly.entity_id
_entity_poly.type
_entity_poly.pdbx_seq_one_letter_code
_entity_poly.pdbx_strand_id
1 'polypeptide(L)'
;MVVSDKLNLTMLCDFYELTMGAGYFANGYADRITYFDLFFRRCPDGGGFAIAAGLEQIVQYIQKLHFDPEDIAYLRERKCFNEDFLNYLANFKFTGDIWAVPEGTPIFPREPIITVRAPAIQAQLVETYLLLCVNHQSLIATKANRVVRAAEGRTVLEFGSRRAQGADAAILGARAAYIGGCHGTACTISDQLYGVHAGGTMAHAWVQMFDSEYEAFKAYVKMFPNNATLLVDTYNTLKSGVPNAIRAFNEILKPMGITKCGIRLDSGDLAYLTREARKMLDEAGWTDCKISVSNSLDEYIIRDLLRQGAQIDMFGVGERLITAKSEPVFGGVYKLAAIEEPDGTVVPKIKISENVEKITNPHHKKLYLSLIHI
;
A
#
# COMPACT_ATOMS: atom_id res chain seq x y z
N MET A 1 4.34 -3.42 14.89
CA MET A 1 2.94 -3.58 15.37
C MET A 1 2.19 -2.33 14.92
N VAL A 2 1.32 -2.45 13.95
CA VAL A 2 0.40 -1.38 13.53
C VAL A 2 -0.50 -1.02 14.73
N VAL A 3 -1.06 0.18 14.74
CA VAL A 3 -1.92 0.61 15.87
C VAL A 3 -3.09 -0.37 16.04
N SER A 4 -3.65 -0.83 14.92
CA SER A 4 -4.71 -1.84 14.88
C SER A 4 -4.33 -3.20 15.48
N ASP A 5 -3.06 -3.61 15.47
CA ASP A 5 -2.65 -4.90 16.06
C ASP A 5 -2.78 -4.97 17.58
N LYS A 6 -2.92 -3.81 18.24
CA LYS A 6 -3.07 -3.69 19.69
C LYS A 6 -4.54 -3.72 20.14
N LEU A 7 -5.46 -3.60 19.20
CA LEU A 7 -6.90 -3.58 19.45
C LEU A 7 -7.51 -4.91 19.03
N ASN A 8 -8.53 -5.34 19.78
CA ASN A 8 -9.45 -6.34 19.27
C ASN A 8 -10.34 -5.68 18.21
N LEU A 9 -10.19 -6.09 16.96
CA LEU A 9 -10.90 -5.50 15.82
C LEU A 9 -12.17 -6.27 15.43
N THR A 10 -12.63 -7.19 16.28
CA THR A 10 -13.85 -7.98 16.01
C THR A 10 -15.08 -7.09 15.83
N MET A 11 -15.14 -5.97 16.56
CA MET A 11 -16.20 -4.96 16.43
C MET A 11 -16.02 -4.00 15.25
N LEU A 12 -14.94 -4.10 14.49
CA LEU A 12 -14.75 -3.36 13.23
C LEU A 12 -15.51 -4.06 12.10
N CYS A 13 -16.81 -4.05 12.23
CA CYS A 13 -17.78 -4.59 11.26
C CYS A 13 -18.89 -3.58 11.02
N ASP A 14 -19.49 -3.60 9.85
CA ASP A 14 -20.70 -2.80 9.60
C ASP A 14 -21.86 -3.35 10.43
N PHE A 15 -22.66 -2.48 11.04
CA PHE A 15 -23.72 -2.89 11.97
C PHE A 15 -24.74 -3.85 11.35
N TYR A 16 -24.94 -3.80 10.02
CA TYR A 16 -25.84 -4.74 9.33
C TYR A 16 -25.32 -6.19 9.38
N GLU A 17 -24.02 -6.41 9.56
CA GLU A 17 -23.45 -7.75 9.69
C GLU A 17 -23.95 -8.41 10.98
N LEU A 18 -24.02 -7.65 12.07
CA LEU A 18 -24.59 -8.09 13.35
C LEU A 18 -26.12 -8.30 13.26
N THR A 19 -26.86 -7.38 12.61
CA THR A 19 -28.31 -7.52 12.48
C THR A 19 -28.69 -8.69 11.58
N MET A 20 -27.97 -8.92 10.48
CA MET A 20 -28.13 -10.12 9.65
C MET A 20 -27.75 -11.38 10.43
N GLY A 21 -26.64 -11.35 11.18
CA GLY A 21 -26.21 -12.43 12.05
C GLY A 21 -27.29 -12.85 13.04
N ALA A 22 -27.90 -11.88 13.74
CA ALA A 22 -29.04 -12.14 14.63
C ALA A 22 -30.24 -12.74 13.89
N GLY A 23 -30.52 -12.26 12.67
CA GLY A 23 -31.56 -12.80 11.82
C GLY A 23 -31.28 -14.25 11.40
N TYR A 24 -30.06 -14.58 11.00
CA TYR A 24 -29.66 -15.95 10.68
C TYR A 24 -29.78 -16.86 11.90
N PHE A 25 -29.32 -16.39 13.07
CA PHE A 25 -29.41 -17.14 14.32
C PHE A 25 -30.86 -17.47 14.67
N ALA A 26 -31.74 -16.46 14.67
CA ALA A 26 -33.15 -16.63 15.03
C ALA A 26 -33.94 -17.56 14.09
N ASN A 27 -33.50 -17.73 12.84
CA ASN A 27 -34.14 -18.55 11.83
C ASN A 27 -33.44 -19.90 11.57
N GLY A 28 -32.45 -20.29 12.41
CA GLY A 28 -31.76 -21.58 12.29
C GLY A 28 -30.78 -21.67 11.12
N TYR A 29 -30.31 -20.54 10.60
CA TYR A 29 -29.31 -20.50 9.51
C TYR A 29 -27.88 -20.21 9.99
N ALA A 30 -27.65 -20.13 11.33
CA ALA A 30 -26.35 -19.76 11.89
C ALA A 30 -25.20 -20.64 11.35
N ASP A 31 -25.43 -21.96 11.32
CA ASP A 31 -24.44 -22.97 10.94
C ASP A 31 -24.48 -23.37 9.47
N ARG A 32 -25.36 -22.75 8.68
CA ARG A 32 -25.43 -23.04 7.25
C ARG A 32 -24.16 -22.61 6.55
N ILE A 33 -23.48 -23.56 5.90
CA ILE A 33 -22.23 -23.27 5.20
C ILE A 33 -22.51 -22.41 3.96
N THR A 34 -21.73 -21.34 3.85
CA THR A 34 -21.84 -20.35 2.77
C THR A 34 -20.49 -20.13 2.10
N TYR A 35 -20.52 -19.72 0.84
CA TYR A 35 -19.34 -19.32 0.07
C TYR A 35 -19.48 -17.86 -0.31
N PHE A 36 -18.54 -17.03 0.13
CA PHE A 36 -18.46 -15.62 -0.25
C PHE A 36 -17.19 -15.37 -1.03
N ASP A 37 -17.30 -14.57 -2.09
CA ASP A 37 -16.15 -14.11 -2.86
C ASP A 37 -15.91 -12.62 -2.63
N LEU A 38 -14.65 -12.29 -2.35
CA LEU A 38 -14.13 -10.94 -2.43
C LEU A 38 -13.49 -10.74 -3.80
N PHE A 39 -13.94 -9.73 -4.55
CA PHE A 39 -13.42 -9.36 -5.86
C PHE A 39 -13.60 -7.87 -6.11
N PHE A 40 -13.01 -7.33 -7.18
CA PHE A 40 -13.21 -5.95 -7.60
C PHE A 40 -13.80 -5.90 -9.03
N ARG A 41 -14.38 -4.75 -9.41
CA ARG A 41 -15.15 -4.67 -10.66
C ARG A 41 -14.38 -4.10 -11.84
N ARG A 42 -13.45 -3.18 -11.58
CA ARG A 42 -12.62 -2.53 -12.60
C ARG A 42 -11.24 -2.19 -12.04
N CYS A 43 -10.22 -2.18 -12.89
CA CYS A 43 -8.89 -1.78 -12.48
C CYS A 43 -8.83 -0.27 -12.26
N PRO A 44 -8.18 0.20 -11.18
CA PRO A 44 -7.93 1.62 -10.96
C PRO A 44 -7.15 2.25 -12.12
N ASP A 45 -7.41 3.53 -12.38
CA ASP A 45 -6.76 4.32 -13.44
C ASP A 45 -6.86 3.69 -14.85
N GLY A 46 -7.89 2.89 -15.11
CA GLY A 46 -8.05 2.21 -16.39
C GLY A 46 -6.95 1.19 -16.70
N GLY A 47 -6.28 0.66 -15.68
CA GLY A 47 -5.22 -0.34 -15.82
C GLY A 47 -5.75 -1.70 -16.32
N GLY A 48 -4.85 -2.55 -16.84
CA GLY A 48 -5.19 -3.90 -17.30
C GLY A 48 -5.25 -4.94 -16.18
N PHE A 49 -4.63 -4.68 -15.04
CA PHE A 49 -4.61 -5.56 -13.86
C PHE A 49 -4.38 -4.74 -12.59
N ALA A 50 -4.58 -5.37 -11.44
CA ALA A 50 -4.19 -4.85 -10.13
C ALA A 50 -3.21 -5.83 -9.46
N ILE A 51 -2.62 -5.42 -8.33
CA ILE A 51 -1.71 -6.24 -7.52
C ILE A 51 -2.40 -6.62 -6.22
N ALA A 52 -2.47 -7.92 -5.92
CA ALA A 52 -3.03 -8.41 -4.66
C ALA A 52 -2.14 -8.04 -3.47
N ALA A 53 -2.74 -7.45 -2.43
CA ALA A 53 -2.07 -7.17 -1.15
C ALA A 53 -3.09 -7.07 -0.01
N GLY A 54 -2.65 -7.25 1.24
CA GLY A 54 -3.46 -7.17 2.45
C GLY A 54 -3.80 -8.53 3.08
N LEU A 55 -3.35 -9.63 2.50
CA LEU A 55 -3.66 -10.98 2.99
C LEU A 55 -3.05 -11.27 4.37
N GLU A 56 -1.85 -10.79 4.65
CA GLU A 56 -1.19 -11.02 5.95
C GLU A 56 -2.03 -10.48 7.11
N GLN A 57 -2.57 -9.27 6.99
CA GLN A 57 -3.40 -8.67 8.03
C GLN A 57 -4.73 -9.42 8.19
N ILE A 58 -5.29 -9.92 7.10
CA ILE A 58 -6.50 -10.75 7.13
C ILE A 58 -6.25 -12.04 7.90
N VAL A 59 -5.16 -12.74 7.64
CA VAL A 59 -4.79 -13.98 8.35
C VAL A 59 -4.63 -13.71 9.85
N GLN A 60 -3.92 -12.64 10.21
CA GLN A 60 -3.73 -12.25 11.61
C GLN A 60 -5.05 -11.90 12.31
N TYR A 61 -5.96 -11.20 11.62
CA TYR A 61 -7.28 -10.86 12.13
C TYR A 61 -8.13 -12.11 12.39
N ILE A 62 -8.25 -13.00 11.41
CA ILE A 62 -9.04 -14.23 11.52
C ILE A 62 -8.55 -15.12 12.67
N GLN A 63 -7.24 -15.22 12.87
CA GLN A 63 -6.66 -16.01 13.97
C GLN A 63 -6.97 -15.45 15.37
N LYS A 64 -7.24 -14.16 15.47
CA LYS A 64 -7.52 -13.46 16.73
C LYS A 64 -9.00 -13.14 16.94
N LEU A 65 -9.86 -13.46 15.97
CA LEU A 65 -11.26 -13.05 15.96
C LEU A 65 -12.04 -13.65 17.15
N HIS A 66 -12.52 -12.80 18.05
CA HIS A 66 -13.34 -13.13 19.21
C HIS A 66 -13.99 -11.88 19.78
N PHE A 67 -15.13 -12.01 20.43
CA PHE A 67 -15.77 -10.90 21.15
C PHE A 67 -15.29 -10.87 22.61
N ASP A 68 -14.81 -9.72 23.06
CA ASP A 68 -14.48 -9.49 24.47
C ASP A 68 -15.75 -9.31 25.32
N PRO A 69 -15.69 -9.54 26.64
CA PRO A 69 -16.82 -9.29 27.53
C PRO A 69 -17.38 -7.86 27.43
N GLU A 70 -16.52 -6.88 27.19
CA GLU A 70 -16.87 -5.48 26.99
C GLU A 70 -17.68 -5.27 25.71
N ASP A 71 -17.36 -5.98 24.62
CA ASP A 71 -18.11 -5.95 23.37
C ASP A 71 -19.54 -6.45 23.58
N ILE A 72 -19.66 -7.58 24.27
CA ILE A 72 -20.96 -8.19 24.59
C ILE A 72 -21.78 -7.25 25.52
N ALA A 73 -21.16 -6.63 26.52
CA ALA A 73 -21.81 -5.66 27.39
C ALA A 73 -22.35 -4.47 26.60
N TYR A 74 -21.53 -3.90 25.70
CA TYR A 74 -21.94 -2.82 24.80
C TYR A 74 -23.13 -3.22 23.91
N LEU A 75 -23.06 -4.40 23.26
CA LEU A 75 -24.15 -4.89 22.40
C LEU A 75 -25.45 -5.13 23.20
N ARG A 76 -25.35 -5.57 24.45
CA ARG A 76 -26.49 -5.74 25.36
C ARG A 76 -27.14 -4.39 25.69
N GLU A 77 -26.35 -3.36 25.96
CA GLU A 77 -26.85 -2.01 26.22
C GLU A 77 -27.61 -1.41 25.01
N ARG A 78 -27.28 -1.82 23.80
CA ARG A 78 -27.97 -1.42 22.56
C ARG A 78 -29.41 -1.92 22.51
N LYS A 79 -29.80 -2.96 23.27
CA LYS A 79 -31.14 -3.55 23.32
C LYS A 79 -31.70 -3.99 21.94
N CYS A 80 -30.83 -4.27 20.99
CA CYS A 80 -31.20 -4.68 19.63
C CYS A 80 -31.12 -6.21 19.44
N PHE A 81 -30.49 -6.91 20.38
CA PHE A 81 -30.19 -8.34 20.28
C PHE A 81 -30.71 -9.08 21.51
N ASN A 82 -31.18 -10.32 21.31
CA ASN A 82 -31.58 -11.19 22.41
C ASN A 82 -30.35 -11.86 23.09
N GLU A 83 -30.54 -12.34 24.31
CA GLU A 83 -29.46 -12.94 25.10
C GLU A 83 -28.89 -14.20 24.47
N ASP A 84 -29.69 -14.99 23.74
CA ASP A 84 -29.19 -16.20 23.08
C ASP A 84 -28.19 -15.88 21.97
N PHE A 85 -28.45 -14.85 21.19
CA PHE A 85 -27.52 -14.36 20.17
C PHE A 85 -26.27 -13.74 20.80
N LEU A 86 -26.42 -12.97 21.88
CA LEU A 86 -25.26 -12.41 22.61
C LEU A 86 -24.38 -13.52 23.19
N ASN A 87 -24.98 -14.60 23.70
CA ASN A 87 -24.23 -15.77 24.16
C ASN A 87 -23.54 -16.51 23.01
N TYR A 88 -24.15 -16.58 21.82
CA TYR A 88 -23.49 -17.09 20.62
C TYR A 88 -22.26 -16.26 20.27
N LEU A 89 -22.36 -14.94 20.27
CA LEU A 89 -21.22 -14.04 20.00
C LEU A 89 -20.12 -14.17 21.07
N ALA A 90 -20.47 -14.29 22.35
CA ALA A 90 -19.51 -14.48 23.44
C ALA A 90 -18.66 -15.75 23.27
N ASN A 91 -19.16 -16.76 22.56
CA ASN A 91 -18.47 -18.02 22.26
C ASN A 91 -17.98 -18.09 20.81
N PHE A 92 -17.99 -16.96 20.10
CA PHE A 92 -17.65 -16.89 18.69
C PHE A 92 -16.22 -17.34 18.41
N LYS A 93 -16.06 -18.21 17.40
CA LYS A 93 -14.78 -18.61 16.81
C LYS A 93 -14.96 -18.78 15.31
N PHE A 94 -13.99 -18.32 14.55
CA PHE A 94 -13.96 -18.61 13.13
C PHE A 94 -13.49 -20.06 12.90
N THR A 95 -14.30 -20.85 12.20
CA THR A 95 -14.05 -22.29 11.93
C THR A 95 -14.08 -22.61 10.43
N GLY A 96 -14.18 -21.57 9.59
CA GLY A 96 -14.25 -21.70 8.13
C GLY A 96 -12.90 -21.86 7.46
N ASP A 97 -12.95 -22.03 6.15
CA ASP A 97 -11.81 -22.09 5.24
C ASP A 97 -11.70 -20.79 4.42
N ILE A 98 -10.48 -20.37 4.13
CA ILE A 98 -10.21 -19.21 3.28
C ILE A 98 -9.19 -19.61 2.21
N TRP A 99 -9.55 -19.40 0.95
CA TRP A 99 -8.65 -19.48 -0.20
C TRP A 99 -8.37 -18.07 -0.68
N ALA A 100 -7.12 -17.75 -0.91
CA ALA A 100 -6.71 -16.41 -1.34
C ALA A 100 -5.60 -16.48 -2.37
N VAL A 101 -5.56 -15.47 -3.25
CA VAL A 101 -4.45 -15.24 -4.16
C VAL A 101 -3.26 -14.72 -3.35
N PRO A 102 -2.03 -15.26 -3.56
CA PRO A 102 -0.83 -14.75 -2.87
C PRO A 102 -0.58 -13.27 -3.15
N GLU A 103 -0.06 -12.56 -2.14
CA GLU A 103 0.32 -11.14 -2.31
C GLU A 103 1.37 -10.97 -3.41
N GLY A 104 1.33 -9.84 -4.11
CA GLY A 104 2.19 -9.54 -5.25
C GLY A 104 1.72 -10.14 -6.58
N THR A 105 0.70 -11.00 -6.57
CA THR A 105 0.15 -11.60 -7.79
C THR A 105 -0.71 -10.58 -8.55
N PRO A 106 -0.58 -10.49 -9.88
CA PRO A 106 -1.54 -9.77 -10.72
C PRO A 106 -2.94 -10.37 -10.62
N ILE A 107 -3.94 -9.53 -10.37
CA ILE A 107 -5.35 -9.89 -10.25
C ILE A 107 -6.21 -9.11 -11.24
N PHE A 108 -7.32 -9.70 -11.65
CA PHE A 108 -8.19 -9.17 -12.70
C PHE A 108 -9.60 -8.91 -12.18
N PRO A 109 -10.35 -7.97 -12.81
CA PRO A 109 -11.72 -7.66 -12.41
C PRO A 109 -12.63 -8.90 -12.47
N ARG A 110 -13.55 -9.00 -11.47
CA ARG A 110 -14.58 -10.04 -11.34
C ARG A 110 -14.06 -11.45 -11.00
N GLU A 111 -12.74 -11.62 -10.86
CA GLU A 111 -12.14 -12.86 -10.38
C GLU A 111 -12.05 -12.85 -8.86
N PRO A 112 -12.31 -13.97 -8.16
CA PRO A 112 -12.18 -14.02 -6.71
C PRO A 112 -10.72 -13.84 -6.30
N ILE A 113 -10.48 -12.83 -5.46
CA ILE A 113 -9.19 -12.61 -4.78
C ILE A 113 -9.14 -13.47 -3.52
N ILE A 114 -10.27 -13.52 -2.81
CA ILE A 114 -10.47 -14.33 -1.61
C ILE A 114 -11.82 -15.02 -1.72
N THR A 115 -11.87 -16.29 -1.40
CA THR A 115 -13.10 -17.05 -1.18
C THR A 115 -13.15 -17.52 0.26
N VAL A 116 -14.23 -17.20 0.97
CA VAL A 116 -14.50 -17.64 2.35
C VAL A 116 -15.59 -18.70 2.32
N ARG A 117 -15.31 -19.90 2.84
CA ARG A 117 -16.30 -20.95 3.13
C ARG A 117 -16.45 -21.06 4.63
N ALA A 118 -17.58 -20.69 5.16
CA ALA A 118 -17.81 -20.72 6.61
C ALA A 118 -19.32 -20.77 6.93
N PRO A 119 -19.69 -21.09 8.20
CA PRO A 119 -21.03 -20.85 8.71
C PRO A 119 -21.48 -19.40 8.44
N ALA A 120 -22.75 -19.21 8.12
CA ALA A 120 -23.29 -17.96 7.57
C ALA A 120 -22.92 -16.72 8.39
N ILE A 121 -23.03 -16.79 9.74
CA ILE A 121 -22.69 -15.66 10.61
C ILE A 121 -21.18 -15.37 10.57
N GLN A 122 -20.35 -16.41 10.58
CA GLN A 122 -18.90 -16.26 10.54
C GLN A 122 -18.42 -15.67 9.21
N ALA A 123 -18.97 -16.13 8.10
CA ALA A 123 -18.63 -15.60 6.78
C ALA A 123 -19.09 -14.14 6.62
N GLN A 124 -20.20 -13.75 7.25
CA GLN A 124 -20.72 -12.38 7.18
C GLN A 124 -19.92 -11.40 8.03
N LEU A 125 -19.52 -11.76 9.24
CA LEU A 125 -18.83 -10.87 10.19
C LEU A 125 -17.42 -10.47 9.77
N VAL A 126 -16.83 -11.12 8.79
CA VAL A 126 -15.47 -10.78 8.33
C VAL A 126 -15.46 -9.84 7.11
N GLU A 127 -16.62 -9.52 6.54
CA GLU A 127 -16.76 -8.74 5.29
C GLU A 127 -16.00 -7.42 5.38
N THR A 128 -16.32 -6.59 6.37
CA THR A 128 -15.76 -5.22 6.48
C THR A 128 -14.25 -5.24 6.60
N TYR A 129 -13.68 -6.09 7.45
CA TYR A 129 -12.23 -6.11 7.66
C TYR A 129 -11.48 -6.64 6.44
N LEU A 130 -11.98 -7.69 5.79
CA LEU A 130 -11.39 -8.22 4.57
C LEU A 130 -11.37 -7.16 3.46
N LEU A 131 -12.48 -6.45 3.28
CA LEU A 131 -12.58 -5.37 2.30
C LEU A 131 -11.64 -4.21 2.63
N LEU A 132 -11.55 -3.81 3.89
CA LEU A 132 -10.66 -2.73 4.34
C LEU A 132 -9.21 -3.04 3.98
N CYS A 133 -8.73 -4.25 4.28
CA CYS A 133 -7.36 -4.68 4.00
C CYS A 133 -7.07 -4.72 2.50
N VAL A 134 -7.93 -5.40 1.72
CA VAL A 134 -7.72 -5.57 0.27
C VAL A 134 -7.87 -4.25 -0.46
N ASN A 135 -8.89 -3.45 -0.16
CA ASN A 135 -9.13 -2.18 -0.83
C ASN A 135 -7.94 -1.24 -0.69
N HIS A 136 -7.43 -1.04 0.54
CA HIS A 136 -6.31 -0.13 0.77
C HIS A 136 -5.02 -0.66 0.18
N GLN A 137 -4.61 -1.86 0.57
CA GLN A 137 -3.27 -2.35 0.23
C GLN A 137 -3.15 -2.73 -1.25
N SER A 138 -4.18 -3.34 -1.85
CA SER A 138 -4.13 -3.64 -3.30
C SER A 138 -4.17 -2.36 -4.16
N LEU A 139 -4.90 -1.32 -3.72
CA LEU A 139 -4.88 -0.02 -4.40
C LEU A 139 -3.48 0.59 -4.41
N ILE A 140 -2.83 0.65 -3.24
CA ILE A 140 -1.48 1.24 -3.12
C ILE A 140 -0.43 0.39 -3.85
N ALA A 141 -0.48 -0.94 -3.74
CA ALA A 141 0.41 -1.83 -4.47
C ALA A 141 0.26 -1.67 -5.99
N THR A 142 -0.97 -1.53 -6.48
CA THR A 142 -1.26 -1.29 -7.90
C THR A 142 -0.71 0.05 -8.37
N LYS A 143 -0.92 1.12 -7.59
CA LYS A 143 -0.38 2.46 -7.90
C LYS A 143 1.15 2.44 -7.90
N ALA A 144 1.76 1.81 -6.90
CA ALA A 144 3.21 1.64 -6.82
C ALA A 144 3.78 0.89 -8.03
N ASN A 145 3.13 -0.19 -8.46
CA ASN A 145 3.55 -0.96 -9.64
C ASN A 145 3.54 -0.11 -10.92
N ARG A 146 2.53 0.74 -11.11
CA ARG A 146 2.47 1.67 -12.25
C ARG A 146 3.61 2.68 -12.22
N VAL A 147 3.90 3.25 -11.04
CA VAL A 147 5.01 4.18 -10.83
C VAL A 147 6.36 3.52 -11.11
N VAL A 148 6.59 2.31 -10.58
CA VAL A 148 7.83 1.56 -10.77
C VAL A 148 8.05 1.21 -12.24
N ARG A 149 7.01 0.78 -12.96
CA ARG A 149 7.09 0.51 -14.39
C ARG A 149 7.40 1.76 -15.22
N ALA A 150 6.84 2.91 -14.83
CA ALA A 150 7.13 4.19 -15.48
C ALA A 150 8.59 4.66 -15.25
N ALA A 151 9.23 4.21 -14.17
CA ALA A 151 10.62 4.54 -13.84
C ALA A 151 11.67 3.76 -14.68
N GLU A 152 11.24 2.81 -15.52
CA GLU A 152 12.10 2.08 -16.47
C GLU A 152 13.36 1.48 -15.81
N GLY A 153 13.18 0.76 -14.70
CA GLY A 153 14.25 0.09 -13.97
C GLY A 153 15.03 0.98 -12.99
N ARG A 154 14.70 2.26 -12.89
CA ARG A 154 15.29 3.17 -11.89
C ARG A 154 14.71 2.91 -10.51
N THR A 155 15.50 3.24 -9.49
CA THR A 155 15.05 3.10 -8.09
C THR A 155 13.84 3.98 -7.78
N VAL A 156 12.82 3.41 -7.17
CA VAL A 156 11.65 4.14 -6.64
C VAL A 156 11.56 3.91 -5.15
N LEU A 157 11.51 4.99 -4.37
CA LEU A 157 11.25 4.97 -2.92
C LEU A 157 9.88 5.60 -2.63
N GLU A 158 9.13 4.99 -1.73
CA GLU A 158 7.87 5.53 -1.23
C GLU A 158 8.16 6.61 -0.18
N PHE A 159 7.78 7.86 -0.43
CA PHE A 159 8.04 9.04 0.43
C PHE A 159 6.76 9.70 0.95
N GLY A 160 5.66 8.96 1.02
CA GLY A 160 4.34 9.49 1.27
C GLY A 160 3.82 9.39 2.70
N SER A 161 4.52 8.78 3.65
CA SER A 161 4.00 8.49 4.99
C SER A 161 3.27 9.66 5.66
N ARG A 162 3.81 10.88 5.61
CA ARG A 162 3.18 12.08 6.19
C ARG A 162 1.93 12.58 5.44
N ARG A 163 1.57 11.98 4.31
CA ARG A 163 0.40 12.31 3.48
C ARG A 163 -0.66 11.22 3.49
N ALA A 164 -0.40 10.08 4.15
CA ALA A 164 -1.35 8.98 4.28
C ALA A 164 -2.53 9.36 5.19
N GLN A 165 -3.65 8.65 5.02
CA GLN A 165 -4.88 8.85 5.77
C GLN A 165 -4.84 8.08 7.11
N GLY A 166 -3.90 8.41 7.97
CA GLY A 166 -3.74 7.82 9.30
C GLY A 166 -2.48 6.95 9.43
N ALA A 167 -2.18 6.55 10.66
CA ALA A 167 -0.95 5.84 10.99
C ALA A 167 -0.86 4.46 10.29
N ASP A 168 -1.92 3.67 10.36
CA ASP A 168 -1.95 2.35 9.73
C ASP A 168 -1.89 2.46 8.21
N ALA A 169 -2.53 3.48 7.60
CA ALA A 169 -2.41 3.73 6.18
C ALA A 169 -0.98 4.11 5.75
N ALA A 170 -0.22 4.82 6.58
CA ALA A 170 1.19 5.09 6.32
C ALA A 170 2.04 3.81 6.38
N ILE A 171 1.84 3.00 7.42
CA ILE A 171 2.64 1.80 7.69
C ILE A 171 2.32 0.71 6.65
N LEU A 172 1.04 0.38 6.49
CA LEU A 172 0.59 -0.66 5.56
C LEU A 172 0.69 -0.21 4.10
N GLY A 173 0.55 1.09 3.83
CA GLY A 173 0.77 1.67 2.51
C GLY A 173 2.23 1.57 2.06
N ALA A 174 3.20 1.79 2.96
CA ALA A 174 4.62 1.58 2.68
C ALA A 174 4.91 0.10 2.34
N ARG A 175 4.34 -0.84 3.12
CA ARG A 175 4.42 -2.28 2.84
C ARG A 175 3.80 -2.62 1.48
N ALA A 176 2.61 -2.11 1.19
CA ALA A 176 1.93 -2.33 -0.07
C ALA A 176 2.70 -1.76 -1.26
N ALA A 177 3.32 -0.59 -1.11
CA ALA A 177 4.18 -0.01 -2.14
C ALA A 177 5.41 -0.89 -2.43
N TYR A 178 5.99 -1.51 -1.40
CA TYR A 178 7.07 -2.48 -1.56
C TYR A 178 6.60 -3.74 -2.31
N ILE A 179 5.43 -4.30 -1.98
CA ILE A 179 4.80 -5.40 -2.73
C ILE A 179 4.58 -5.00 -4.19
N GLY A 180 4.21 -3.74 -4.45
CA GLY A 180 4.04 -3.17 -5.80
C GLY A 180 5.34 -2.96 -6.57
N GLY A 181 6.53 -3.15 -5.92
CA GLY A 181 7.85 -3.09 -6.54
C GLY A 181 8.69 -1.86 -6.15
N CYS A 182 8.27 -1.02 -5.22
CA CYS A 182 9.14 0.02 -4.67
C CYS A 182 10.32 -0.61 -3.92
N HIS A 183 11.49 0.01 -4.02
CA HIS A 183 12.73 -0.50 -3.44
C HIS A 183 12.84 -0.25 -1.93
N GLY A 184 12.02 0.63 -1.39
CA GLY A 184 12.01 0.99 0.03
C GLY A 184 11.04 2.14 0.31
N THR A 185 11.08 2.64 1.54
CA THR A 185 10.17 3.67 2.06
C THR A 185 10.92 4.73 2.88
N ALA A 186 10.28 5.85 3.17
CA ALA A 186 10.70 6.77 4.22
C ALA A 186 10.09 6.42 5.60
N CYS A 187 9.23 5.40 5.68
CA CYS A 187 8.51 5.01 6.88
C CYS A 187 9.35 4.08 7.77
N THR A 188 10.05 4.62 8.74
CA THR A 188 10.98 3.86 9.59
C THR A 188 10.33 2.67 10.32
N ILE A 189 9.10 2.83 10.80
CA ILE A 189 8.40 1.74 11.48
C ILE A 189 8.02 0.58 10.53
N SER A 190 7.83 0.84 9.24
CA SER A 190 7.59 -0.21 8.23
C SER A 190 8.83 -1.05 7.98
N ASP A 191 10.03 -0.46 8.10
CA ASP A 191 11.28 -1.22 8.09
C ASP A 191 11.36 -2.15 9.31
N GLN A 192 11.12 -1.61 10.49
CA GLN A 192 11.15 -2.39 11.73
C GLN A 192 10.16 -3.56 11.74
N LEU A 193 8.95 -3.37 11.21
CA LEU A 193 7.88 -4.36 11.29
C LEU A 193 7.90 -5.38 10.14
N TYR A 194 8.27 -4.92 8.93
CA TYR A 194 8.11 -5.70 7.70
C TYR A 194 9.42 -5.84 6.89
N GLY A 195 10.53 -5.29 7.37
CA GLY A 195 11.81 -5.31 6.65
C GLY A 195 11.79 -4.51 5.34
N VAL A 196 10.88 -3.55 5.21
CA VAL A 196 10.84 -2.65 4.05
C VAL A 196 11.89 -1.56 4.26
N HIS A 197 13.05 -1.71 3.62
CA HIS A 197 14.21 -0.85 3.84
C HIS A 197 13.85 0.64 3.89
N ALA A 198 14.12 1.28 5.04
CA ALA A 198 13.90 2.71 5.22
C ALA A 198 15.08 3.52 4.70
N GLY A 199 14.78 4.50 3.84
CA GLY A 199 15.76 5.42 3.27
C GLY A 199 15.31 6.86 3.36
N GLY A 200 16.30 7.75 3.45
CA GLY A 200 16.06 9.19 3.49
C GLY A 200 17.37 9.95 3.50
N THR A 201 17.27 11.25 3.30
CA THR A 201 18.43 12.14 3.30
C THR A 201 18.20 13.28 4.31
N MET A 202 17.95 14.47 3.84
CA MET A 202 17.68 15.66 4.63
C MET A 202 16.45 16.41 4.12
N ALA A 203 15.93 17.32 4.89
CA ALA A 203 14.94 18.32 4.45
C ALA A 203 15.65 19.70 4.30
N HIS A 204 14.97 20.65 3.65
CA HIS A 204 15.46 22.03 3.52
C HIS A 204 15.80 22.67 4.86
N ALA A 205 15.06 22.32 5.93
CA ALA A 205 15.33 22.79 7.29
C ALA A 205 16.77 22.47 7.77
N TRP A 206 17.34 21.33 7.36
CA TRP A 206 18.75 21.02 7.67
C TRP A 206 19.67 22.08 7.09
N VAL A 207 19.49 22.42 5.81
CA VAL A 207 20.32 23.42 5.12
C VAL A 207 20.16 24.80 5.78
N GLN A 208 18.91 25.16 6.13
CA GLN A 208 18.57 26.45 6.75
C GLN A 208 19.09 26.63 8.19
N MET A 209 19.42 25.54 8.89
CA MET A 209 19.97 25.59 10.27
C MET A 209 21.42 26.01 10.33
N PHE A 210 22.14 26.01 9.20
CA PHE A 210 23.55 26.37 9.14
C PHE A 210 23.74 27.79 8.57
N ASP A 211 24.86 28.42 8.87
CA ASP A 211 25.20 29.75 8.40
C ASP A 211 25.33 29.84 6.86
N SER A 212 25.61 28.70 6.22
CA SER A 212 25.65 28.59 4.77
C SER A 212 25.28 27.17 4.29
N GLU A 213 24.77 27.09 3.07
CA GLU A 213 24.48 25.81 2.39
C GLU A 213 25.72 24.91 2.33
N TYR A 214 26.90 25.48 2.08
CA TYR A 214 28.15 24.71 2.08
C TYR A 214 28.46 24.08 3.43
N GLU A 215 28.34 24.83 4.55
CA GLU A 215 28.59 24.27 5.88
C GLU A 215 27.58 23.16 6.24
N ALA A 216 26.33 23.31 5.81
CA ALA A 216 25.33 22.24 5.96
C ALA A 216 25.71 20.97 5.21
N PHE A 217 26.15 21.10 3.95
CA PHE A 217 26.59 19.97 3.14
C PHE A 217 27.85 19.31 3.68
N LYS A 218 28.83 20.11 4.07
CA LYS A 218 30.08 19.67 4.71
C LYS A 218 29.83 18.88 5.99
N ALA A 219 28.93 19.36 6.84
CA ALA A 219 28.54 18.66 8.07
C ALA A 219 27.89 17.30 7.76
N TYR A 220 26.96 17.26 6.79
CA TYR A 220 26.26 16.04 6.40
C TYR A 220 27.20 14.98 5.82
N VAL A 221 28.06 15.40 4.87
CA VAL A 221 29.03 14.49 4.22
C VAL A 221 30.03 13.90 5.21
N LYS A 222 30.47 14.69 6.20
CA LYS A 222 31.34 14.20 7.28
C LYS A 222 30.67 13.14 8.15
N MET A 223 29.36 13.30 8.43
CA MET A 223 28.61 12.39 9.27
C MET A 223 28.20 11.10 8.52
N PHE A 224 27.85 11.23 7.23
CA PHE A 224 27.35 10.13 6.41
C PHE A 224 28.15 9.96 5.11
N PRO A 225 29.47 9.72 5.16
CA PRO A 225 30.31 9.70 3.95
C PRO A 225 29.91 8.61 2.95
N ASN A 226 29.40 7.46 3.43
CA ASN A 226 28.98 6.34 2.59
C ASN A 226 27.53 6.46 2.08
N ASN A 227 26.79 7.47 2.49
CA ASN A 227 25.40 7.74 2.09
C ASN A 227 25.17 9.26 1.91
N ALA A 228 26.13 9.93 1.29
CA ALA A 228 26.11 11.38 1.10
C ALA A 228 25.23 11.77 -0.07
N THR A 229 23.92 11.99 0.20
CA THR A 229 22.97 12.58 -0.78
C THR A 229 22.53 13.94 -0.29
N LEU A 230 22.86 15.00 -1.04
CA LEU A 230 22.67 16.40 -0.69
C LEU A 230 21.48 17.02 -1.40
N LEU A 231 20.62 17.74 -0.67
CA LEU A 231 19.45 18.45 -1.20
C LEU A 231 19.87 19.82 -1.71
N VAL A 232 19.95 19.97 -3.04
CA VAL A 232 20.67 21.09 -3.69
C VAL A 232 19.78 22.24 -4.15
N ASP A 233 18.49 22.19 -3.86
CA ASP A 233 17.52 23.18 -4.35
C ASP A 233 16.89 24.05 -3.24
N THR A 234 17.60 24.19 -2.09
CA THR A 234 17.12 25.04 -1.00
C THR A 234 17.11 26.52 -1.40
N TYR A 235 18.09 26.98 -2.17
CA TYR A 235 18.20 28.36 -2.63
C TYR A 235 18.26 28.45 -4.17
N ASN A 236 19.37 28.06 -4.77
CA ASN A 236 19.52 28.03 -6.22
C ASN A 236 20.31 26.80 -6.66
N THR A 237 19.64 25.90 -7.34
CA THR A 237 20.19 24.58 -7.70
C THR A 237 21.51 24.70 -8.45
N LEU A 238 21.58 25.49 -9.55
CA LEU A 238 22.75 25.52 -10.43
C LEU A 238 23.81 26.53 -10.02
N LYS A 239 23.42 27.65 -9.35
CA LYS A 239 24.39 28.70 -8.97
C LYS A 239 24.99 28.48 -7.58
N SER A 240 24.34 27.70 -6.72
CA SER A 240 24.72 27.49 -5.33
C SER A 240 24.74 26.01 -4.94
N GLY A 241 23.63 25.30 -5.03
CA GLY A 241 23.45 23.95 -4.53
C GLY A 241 24.43 22.94 -5.12
N VAL A 242 24.42 22.75 -6.45
CA VAL A 242 25.33 21.80 -7.12
C VAL A 242 26.80 22.19 -6.94
N PRO A 243 27.21 23.48 -7.10
CA PRO A 243 28.59 23.89 -6.82
C PRO A 243 29.06 23.60 -5.39
N ASN A 244 28.22 23.89 -4.39
CA ASN A 244 28.54 23.61 -2.99
C ASN A 244 28.58 22.10 -2.68
N ALA A 245 27.72 21.30 -3.30
CA ALA A 245 27.77 19.85 -3.21
C ALA A 245 29.08 19.29 -3.79
N ILE A 246 29.47 19.71 -5.00
CA ILE A 246 30.75 19.33 -5.63
C ILE A 246 31.94 19.73 -4.75
N ARG A 247 31.89 20.94 -4.18
CA ARG A 247 32.94 21.39 -3.26
C ARG A 247 33.03 20.49 -2.04
N ALA A 248 31.92 20.15 -1.38
CA ALA A 248 31.90 19.27 -0.23
C ALA A 248 32.41 17.86 -0.57
N PHE A 249 32.03 17.32 -1.73
CA PHE A 249 32.53 16.03 -2.21
C PHE A 249 34.04 16.05 -2.47
N ASN A 250 34.55 17.10 -3.12
CA ASN A 250 36.00 17.25 -3.39
C ASN A 250 36.83 17.38 -2.11
N GLU A 251 36.34 18.12 -1.12
CA GLU A 251 37.08 18.37 0.10
C GLU A 251 37.03 17.21 1.11
N ILE A 252 36.00 16.37 1.06
CA ILE A 252 35.74 15.33 2.07
C ILE A 252 35.77 13.93 1.49
N LEU A 253 34.97 13.60 0.48
CA LEU A 253 34.86 12.25 -0.05
C LEU A 253 36.08 11.85 -0.89
N LYS A 254 36.56 12.77 -1.72
CA LYS A 254 37.69 12.50 -2.61
C LYS A 254 38.98 12.12 -1.85
N PRO A 255 39.37 12.82 -0.75
CA PRO A 255 40.51 12.40 0.07
C PRO A 255 40.30 11.04 0.77
N MET A 256 39.04 10.64 1.01
CA MET A 256 38.69 9.35 1.61
C MET A 256 38.64 8.21 0.57
N GLY A 257 38.81 8.50 -0.70
CA GLY A 257 38.66 7.52 -1.80
C GLY A 257 37.21 7.09 -2.04
N ILE A 258 36.22 7.85 -1.58
CA ILE A 258 34.81 7.56 -1.73
C ILE A 258 34.30 8.22 -3.01
N THR A 259 33.76 7.44 -3.94
CA THR A 259 33.19 7.91 -5.21
C THR A 259 31.67 7.89 -5.23
N LYS A 260 31.03 7.14 -4.32
CA LYS A 260 29.57 7.02 -4.23
C LYS A 260 28.99 8.21 -3.47
N CYS A 261 28.24 9.05 -4.17
CA CYS A 261 27.52 10.17 -3.61
C CYS A 261 26.25 10.43 -4.41
N GLY A 262 25.44 11.39 -3.96
CA GLY A 262 24.21 11.76 -4.65
C GLY A 262 23.83 13.22 -4.40
N ILE A 263 22.99 13.73 -5.27
CA ILE A 263 22.24 14.97 -5.08
C ILE A 263 20.75 14.68 -5.21
N ARG A 264 19.92 15.53 -4.58
CA ARG A 264 18.48 15.48 -4.67
C ARG A 264 17.90 16.83 -5.04
N LEU A 265 16.94 16.82 -5.98
CA LEU A 265 16.14 17.95 -6.40
C LEU A 265 14.67 17.71 -6.04
N ASP A 266 14.02 18.68 -5.41
CA ASP A 266 12.64 18.60 -4.94
C ASP A 266 11.74 19.66 -5.59
N SER A 267 12.28 20.52 -6.46
CA SER A 267 11.58 21.65 -7.07
C SER A 267 12.14 22.09 -8.43
N GLY A 268 11.38 22.94 -9.14
CA GLY A 268 11.76 23.54 -10.41
C GLY A 268 11.51 22.66 -11.62
N ASP A 269 12.08 23.04 -12.76
CA ASP A 269 12.06 22.21 -13.98
C ASP A 269 13.07 21.06 -13.85
N LEU A 270 12.57 19.93 -13.36
CA LEU A 270 13.41 18.77 -13.08
C LEU A 270 14.09 18.22 -14.33
N ALA A 271 13.47 18.31 -15.51
CA ALA A 271 14.11 17.83 -16.74
C ALA A 271 15.31 18.68 -17.11
N TYR A 272 15.17 19.97 -17.06
CA TYR A 272 16.29 20.92 -17.33
C TYR A 272 17.35 20.84 -16.23
N LEU A 273 16.95 20.94 -14.97
CA LEU A 273 17.87 21.03 -13.84
C LEU A 273 18.71 19.76 -13.69
N THR A 274 18.16 18.56 -13.92
CA THR A 274 18.90 17.31 -13.82
C THR A 274 19.93 17.17 -14.95
N ARG A 275 19.63 17.63 -16.18
CA ARG A 275 20.60 17.64 -17.27
C ARG A 275 21.77 18.57 -17.00
N GLU A 276 21.49 19.78 -16.52
CA GLU A 276 22.56 20.74 -16.22
C GLU A 276 23.39 20.29 -15.00
N ALA A 277 22.72 19.80 -13.95
CA ALA A 277 23.43 19.24 -12.80
C ALA A 277 24.34 18.07 -13.19
N ARG A 278 23.89 17.17 -14.09
CA ARG A 278 24.68 16.06 -14.61
C ARG A 278 25.97 16.56 -15.29
N LYS A 279 25.86 17.55 -16.19
CA LYS A 279 27.03 18.17 -16.83
C LYS A 279 28.02 18.71 -15.81
N MET A 280 27.56 19.48 -14.83
CA MET A 280 28.42 20.06 -13.79
C MET A 280 29.14 18.98 -12.97
N LEU A 281 28.44 17.90 -12.61
CA LEU A 281 29.00 16.77 -11.88
C LEU A 281 30.06 16.04 -12.71
N ASP A 282 29.80 15.79 -14.01
CA ASP A 282 30.72 15.12 -14.91
C ASP A 282 31.99 15.96 -15.16
N GLU A 283 31.85 17.26 -15.39
CA GLU A 283 32.96 18.20 -15.52
C GLU A 283 33.86 18.25 -14.26
N ALA A 284 33.24 18.06 -13.09
CA ALA A 284 33.95 18.00 -11.81
C ALA A 284 34.55 16.61 -11.49
N GLY A 285 34.34 15.61 -12.38
CA GLY A 285 34.82 14.23 -12.22
C GLY A 285 33.95 13.33 -11.36
N TRP A 286 32.70 13.73 -11.03
CA TRP A 286 31.74 12.95 -10.25
C TRP A 286 30.73 12.23 -11.14
N THR A 287 31.22 11.46 -12.11
CA THR A 287 30.43 10.74 -13.13
C THR A 287 29.47 9.71 -12.54
N ASP A 288 29.82 9.10 -11.40
CA ASP A 288 29.01 8.10 -10.70
C ASP A 288 28.04 8.69 -9.67
N CYS A 289 28.04 10.02 -9.46
CA CYS A 289 27.15 10.70 -8.54
C CYS A 289 25.68 10.50 -8.98
N LYS A 290 24.84 10.01 -8.09
CA LYS A 290 23.43 9.72 -8.36
C LYS A 290 22.57 10.97 -8.26
N ILE A 291 21.63 11.11 -9.19
CA ILE A 291 20.65 12.20 -9.17
C ILE A 291 19.28 11.64 -8.78
N SER A 292 18.79 12.10 -7.63
CA SER A 292 17.47 11.75 -7.11
C SER A 292 16.51 12.92 -7.31
N VAL A 293 15.24 12.63 -7.62
CA VAL A 293 14.19 13.65 -7.69
C VAL A 293 12.99 13.27 -6.84
N SER A 294 12.32 14.25 -6.29
CA SER A 294 11.11 14.10 -5.50
C SER A 294 10.14 15.27 -5.80
N ASN A 295 8.98 15.28 -5.14
CA ASN A 295 7.89 16.25 -5.28
C ASN A 295 6.92 16.00 -6.41
N SER A 296 5.66 15.81 -6.04
CA SER A 296 4.47 15.71 -6.91
C SER A 296 4.57 14.70 -8.06
N LEU A 297 5.39 13.67 -7.90
CA LEU A 297 5.61 12.65 -8.92
C LEU A 297 4.49 11.62 -8.96
N ASP A 298 4.15 11.18 -10.15
CA ASP A 298 3.35 9.99 -10.47
C ASP A 298 3.88 9.33 -11.75
N GLU A 299 3.26 8.23 -12.16
CA GLU A 299 3.67 7.47 -13.35
C GLU A 299 3.66 8.30 -14.65
N TYR A 300 2.80 9.29 -14.75
CA TYR A 300 2.69 10.15 -15.94
C TYR A 300 3.85 11.16 -15.98
N ILE A 301 4.09 11.84 -14.87
CA ILE A 301 5.16 12.81 -14.74
C ILE A 301 6.53 12.14 -14.87
N ILE A 302 6.73 10.98 -14.26
CA ILE A 302 7.98 10.22 -14.38
C ILE A 302 8.26 9.89 -15.86
N ARG A 303 7.28 9.34 -16.55
CA ARG A 303 7.40 9.03 -17.98
C ARG A 303 7.73 10.26 -18.83
N ASP A 304 7.08 11.40 -18.53
CA ASP A 304 7.29 12.63 -19.29
C ASP A 304 8.67 13.24 -19.00
N LEU A 305 9.16 13.20 -17.76
CA LEU A 305 10.53 13.59 -17.41
C LEU A 305 11.57 12.77 -18.17
N LEU A 306 11.40 11.44 -18.22
CA LEU A 306 12.32 10.56 -18.93
C LEU A 306 12.30 10.81 -20.45
N ARG A 307 11.13 11.04 -21.04
CA ARG A 307 11.00 11.40 -22.46
C ARG A 307 11.66 12.73 -22.80
N GLN A 308 11.72 13.68 -21.86
CA GLN A 308 12.43 14.95 -21.99
C GLN A 308 13.96 14.80 -21.78
N GLY A 309 14.46 13.58 -21.56
CA GLY A 309 15.89 13.31 -21.38
C GLY A 309 16.43 13.71 -20.01
N ALA A 310 15.57 13.77 -18.98
CA ALA A 310 15.99 14.02 -17.61
C ALA A 310 17.01 12.98 -17.17
N GLN A 311 18.08 13.41 -16.49
CA GLN A 311 19.13 12.55 -15.98
C GLN A 311 18.84 12.19 -14.53
N ILE A 312 18.08 11.13 -14.32
CA ILE A 312 17.55 10.73 -13.01
C ILE A 312 17.89 9.26 -12.76
N ASP A 313 18.41 8.95 -11.59
CA ASP A 313 18.72 7.60 -11.12
C ASP A 313 17.68 7.06 -10.14
N MET A 314 17.02 7.95 -9.39
CA MET A 314 16.08 7.59 -8.32
C MET A 314 14.90 8.57 -8.23
N PHE A 315 13.73 8.01 -7.96
CA PHE A 315 12.50 8.76 -7.71
C PHE A 315 12.01 8.56 -6.28
N GLY A 316 11.80 9.65 -5.55
CA GLY A 316 11.07 9.67 -4.27
C GLY A 316 9.62 10.06 -4.51
N VAL A 317 8.71 9.12 -4.45
CA VAL A 317 7.30 9.33 -4.78
C VAL A 317 6.46 9.33 -3.51
N GLY A 318 5.78 10.45 -3.23
CA GLY A 318 5.08 10.68 -1.97
C GLY A 318 3.57 10.65 -2.09
N GLU A 319 2.95 11.85 -1.98
CA GLU A 319 1.50 12.03 -1.87
C GLU A 319 0.70 11.25 -2.92
N ARG A 320 1.06 11.38 -4.19
CA ARG A 320 0.26 10.78 -5.28
C ARG A 320 0.28 9.27 -5.30
N LEU A 321 1.32 8.65 -4.71
CA LEU A 321 1.39 7.20 -4.55
C LEU A 321 0.59 6.75 -3.32
N ILE A 322 0.92 7.28 -2.12
CA ILE A 322 0.36 6.78 -0.86
C ILE A 322 -1.15 7.04 -0.70
N THR A 323 -1.69 8.01 -1.45
CA THR A 323 -3.12 8.32 -1.48
C THR A 323 -3.82 7.77 -2.72
N ALA A 324 -3.09 7.14 -3.64
CA ALA A 324 -3.59 6.79 -4.98
C ALA A 324 -4.40 7.93 -5.61
N LYS A 325 -3.85 9.15 -5.59
CA LYS A 325 -4.56 10.43 -5.79
C LYS A 325 -5.43 10.49 -7.06
N SER A 326 -5.03 9.81 -8.13
CA SER A 326 -5.77 9.80 -9.41
C SER A 326 -7.10 9.05 -9.32
N GLU A 327 -7.13 7.93 -8.59
CA GLU A 327 -8.33 7.14 -8.33
C GLU A 327 -8.19 6.46 -6.96
N PRO A 328 -8.70 7.08 -5.87
CA PRO A 328 -8.43 6.66 -4.50
C PRO A 328 -9.34 5.51 -4.01
N VAL A 329 -10.06 4.85 -4.90
CA VAL A 329 -11.01 3.78 -4.57
C VAL A 329 -10.71 2.52 -5.37
N PHE A 330 -10.40 1.41 -4.68
CA PHE A 330 -10.21 0.11 -5.34
C PHE A 330 -11.55 -0.52 -5.76
N GLY A 331 -12.59 -0.33 -4.95
CA GLY A 331 -13.94 -0.79 -5.25
C GLY A 331 -14.14 -2.30 -5.11
N GLY A 332 -13.42 -2.93 -4.20
CA GLY A 332 -13.64 -4.32 -3.81
C GLY A 332 -15.04 -4.54 -3.25
N VAL A 333 -15.58 -5.71 -3.46
CA VAL A 333 -16.89 -6.16 -2.96
C VAL A 333 -16.78 -7.58 -2.44
N TYR A 334 -17.65 -7.91 -1.48
CA TYR A 334 -17.76 -9.24 -0.88
C TYR A 334 -19.19 -9.74 -1.08
N LYS A 335 -19.37 -10.89 -1.76
CA LYS A 335 -20.69 -11.31 -2.18
C LYS A 335 -20.91 -12.81 -2.05
N LEU A 336 -22.09 -13.18 -1.55
CA LEU A 336 -22.54 -14.57 -1.50
C LEU A 336 -22.55 -15.18 -2.91
N ALA A 337 -21.82 -16.29 -3.09
CA ALA A 337 -21.66 -17.01 -4.34
C ALA A 337 -22.37 -18.38 -4.33
N ALA A 338 -22.43 -19.03 -3.16
CA ALA A 338 -23.11 -20.32 -3.00
C ALA A 338 -23.47 -20.58 -1.53
N ILE A 339 -24.33 -21.55 -1.31
CA ILE A 339 -24.61 -22.19 -0.02
C ILE A 339 -24.39 -23.70 -0.15
N GLU A 340 -24.12 -24.36 0.97
CA GLU A 340 -24.01 -25.81 1.01
C GLU A 340 -25.25 -26.40 1.71
N GLU A 341 -25.89 -27.38 1.10
CA GLU A 341 -26.99 -28.09 1.67
C GLU A 341 -26.49 -29.19 2.63
N PRO A 342 -27.33 -29.74 3.52
CA PRO A 342 -26.92 -30.76 4.48
C PRO A 342 -26.30 -32.03 3.86
N ASP A 343 -26.63 -32.35 2.61
CA ASP A 343 -26.04 -33.45 1.87
C ASP A 343 -24.70 -33.15 1.21
N GLY A 344 -24.16 -31.93 1.43
CA GLY A 344 -22.92 -31.46 0.82
C GLY A 344 -23.07 -30.87 -0.58
N THR A 345 -24.29 -30.80 -1.11
CA THR A 345 -24.55 -30.20 -2.42
C THR A 345 -24.33 -28.69 -2.36
N VAL A 346 -23.46 -28.18 -3.24
CA VAL A 346 -23.20 -26.74 -3.36
C VAL A 346 -24.20 -26.10 -4.33
N VAL A 347 -25.08 -25.25 -3.79
CA VAL A 347 -26.13 -24.56 -4.56
C VAL A 347 -25.68 -23.14 -4.89
N PRO A 348 -25.56 -22.76 -6.16
CA PRO A 348 -25.13 -21.41 -6.55
C PRO A 348 -26.14 -20.35 -6.14
N LYS A 349 -25.63 -19.18 -5.74
CA LYS A 349 -26.42 -17.99 -5.46
C LYS A 349 -25.95 -16.84 -6.34
N ILE A 350 -26.87 -16.20 -7.00
CA ILE A 350 -26.60 -15.10 -7.92
C ILE A 350 -27.49 -13.90 -7.59
N LYS A 351 -26.88 -12.73 -7.58
CA LYS A 351 -27.62 -11.47 -7.60
C LYS A 351 -27.89 -11.08 -9.06
N ILE A 352 -29.13 -11.09 -9.47
CA ILE A 352 -29.59 -10.51 -10.74
C ILE A 352 -29.89 -9.04 -10.48
N SER A 353 -29.30 -8.13 -11.25
CA SER A 353 -29.45 -6.69 -11.09
C SER A 353 -29.71 -6.04 -12.45
N GLU A 354 -30.48 -4.96 -12.46
CA GLU A 354 -30.66 -4.11 -13.65
C GLU A 354 -29.32 -3.49 -14.11
N ASN A 355 -28.41 -3.23 -13.16
CA ASN A 355 -27.04 -2.88 -13.48
C ASN A 355 -26.19 -4.15 -13.67
N VAL A 356 -25.83 -4.44 -14.93
CA VAL A 356 -25.04 -5.61 -15.33
C VAL A 356 -23.72 -5.74 -14.58
N GLU A 357 -23.09 -4.62 -14.22
CA GLU A 357 -21.85 -4.62 -13.44
C GLU A 357 -22.01 -5.19 -12.02
N LYS A 358 -23.26 -5.21 -11.50
CA LYS A 358 -23.59 -5.74 -10.17
C LYS A 358 -24.00 -7.21 -10.19
N ILE A 359 -24.11 -7.85 -11.34
CA ILE A 359 -24.36 -9.28 -11.46
C ILE A 359 -23.13 -10.02 -10.93
N THR A 360 -23.36 -10.96 -10.00
CA THR A 360 -22.28 -11.75 -9.39
C THR A 360 -21.98 -13.00 -10.20
N ASN A 361 -20.77 -13.53 -10.09
CA ASN A 361 -20.39 -14.81 -10.66
C ASN A 361 -20.65 -15.90 -9.59
N PRO A 362 -21.64 -16.80 -9.78
CA PRO A 362 -22.06 -17.75 -8.74
C PRO A 362 -21.16 -18.97 -8.65
N HIS A 363 -21.40 -19.79 -7.60
CA HIS A 363 -20.75 -21.05 -7.31
C HIS A 363 -19.34 -20.92 -6.71
N HIS A 364 -18.79 -22.02 -6.18
CA HIS A 364 -17.37 -22.12 -5.78
C HIS A 364 -16.52 -22.23 -7.06
N LYS A 365 -15.52 -21.38 -7.17
CA LYS A 365 -14.70 -21.23 -8.38
C LYS A 365 -13.22 -21.52 -8.11
N LYS A 366 -12.55 -22.08 -9.13
CA LYS A 366 -11.08 -22.10 -9.19
C LYS A 366 -10.63 -21.19 -10.32
N LEU A 367 -9.68 -20.31 -10.02
CA LEU A 367 -9.06 -19.44 -11.00
C LEU A 367 -7.86 -20.15 -11.65
N TYR A 368 -7.81 -20.13 -12.96
CA TYR A 368 -6.67 -20.62 -13.75
C TYR A 368 -6.19 -19.51 -14.67
N LEU A 369 -4.93 -19.14 -14.56
CA LEU A 369 -4.29 -18.22 -15.50
C LEU A 369 -3.67 -19.05 -16.66
N SER A 370 -4.20 -18.88 -17.86
CA SER A 370 -3.64 -19.51 -19.07
C SER A 370 -2.56 -18.62 -19.67
N LEU A 371 -1.32 -19.10 -19.69
CA LEU A 371 -0.20 -18.41 -20.35
C LEU A 371 -0.23 -18.54 -21.88
N ILE A 372 -1.06 -19.44 -22.42
CA ILE A 372 -1.17 -19.68 -23.88
C ILE A 372 -1.88 -18.51 -24.58
N HIS A 373 -2.74 -17.78 -23.88
CA HIS A 373 -3.53 -16.68 -24.43
C HIS A 373 -3.02 -15.29 -24.01
N ILE A 374 -1.84 -15.24 -23.39
CA ILE A 374 -1.12 -14.02 -23.06
C ILE A 374 0.01 -13.85 -24.09
#